data_278f35d0fc5b324f9e3e22bf223f5f4a
#
_entry.id   278f35d0fc5b324f9e3e22bf223f5f4a
#
_cell.length_a   1.000
_cell.length_b   1.000
_cell.length_c   1.000
_cell.angle_alpha   90.00
_cell.angle_beta   90.00
_cell.angle_gamma   90.00
#
_symmetry.space_group_name_H-M   'P 1'
#
loop_
_entity.id
_entity.type
_entity.pdbx_description
1 polymer ?
#
loop_
_entity_poly.entity_id
_entity_poly.type
_entity_poly.pdbx_seq_one_letter_code
_entity_poly.pdbx_strand_id
1 'polypeptide(L)'
;MKIETTILKNLLQNEDYARKVLPFLNDEYFTENSDKIIYNQINNFILKYNSLPNKEALNIELSEAKITEEDFKESINLINEISKDDQEFSDLSWLLDSTEKFCQDKAIYNAVVESISILDNPKSTADKNAIPDILSDALSVSFDPHVGHDYIDDSSDRFDYYHRIEERIPFDLDYFNRITKGGLPQKTLNICLAGTGVGKSLFMCHVASSCLTQNQNVLYITLEMAEEKIAERIDANLLDISIDDLHSLPKDLYDKKINNLSKTTK
;
A
#
# COMPACT_ATOMS: atom_id res chain seq x y z
N MET A 1 -16.22 25.77 6.42
CA MET A 1 -14.76 25.93 6.24
C MET A 1 -14.30 24.82 5.29
N LYS A 2 -13.47 25.11 4.30
CA LYS A 2 -12.91 24.08 3.40
C LYS A 2 -11.86 23.29 4.19
N ILE A 3 -11.68 22.01 3.87
CA ILE A 3 -10.66 21.16 4.53
C ILE A 3 -9.25 21.74 4.33
N GLU A 4 -8.96 22.30 3.15
CA GLU A 4 -7.69 22.95 2.82
C GLU A 4 -7.37 24.08 3.80
N THR A 5 -8.34 24.97 4.08
CA THR A 5 -8.19 26.04 5.07
C THR A 5 -7.96 25.52 6.49
N THR A 6 -8.62 24.40 6.86
CA THR A 6 -8.42 23.75 8.16
C THR A 6 -7.03 23.17 8.27
N ILE A 7 -6.50 22.54 7.22
CA ILE A 7 -5.14 22.03 7.16
C ILE A 7 -4.13 23.16 7.35
N LEU A 8 -4.23 24.23 6.56
CA LEU A 8 -3.32 25.38 6.65
C LEU A 8 -3.34 26.04 8.01
N LYS A 9 -4.52 26.20 8.62
CA LYS A 9 -4.67 26.74 9.98
C LYS A 9 -3.88 25.87 11.00
N ASN A 10 -4.07 24.55 10.95
CA ASN A 10 -3.43 23.66 11.91
C ASN A 10 -1.93 23.50 11.64
N LEU A 11 -1.46 23.62 10.41
CA LEU A 11 -0.03 23.70 10.11
C LEU A 11 0.65 24.92 10.73
N LEU A 12 -0.09 25.99 11.02
CA LEU A 12 0.42 27.20 11.67
C LEU A 12 0.36 27.17 13.19
N GLN A 13 -0.60 26.42 13.74
CA GLN A 13 -0.96 26.53 15.17
C GLN A 13 -0.66 25.28 15.98
N ASN A 14 -0.47 24.11 15.32
CA ASN A 14 -0.29 22.82 15.99
C ASN A 14 0.99 22.13 15.51
N GLU A 15 2.02 22.17 16.35
CA GLU A 15 3.33 21.61 16.01
C GLU A 15 3.27 20.08 15.88
N ASP A 16 2.54 19.39 16.74
CA ASP A 16 2.40 17.92 16.69
C ASP A 16 1.69 17.48 15.41
N TYR A 17 0.67 18.21 14.99
CA TYR A 17 0.00 17.99 13.73
C TYR A 17 0.93 18.25 12.54
N ALA A 18 1.60 19.40 12.52
CA ALA A 18 2.49 19.78 11.44
C ALA A 18 3.60 18.74 11.23
N ARG A 19 4.23 18.26 12.31
CA ARG A 19 5.27 17.24 12.24
C ARG A 19 4.80 15.91 11.66
N LYS A 20 3.54 15.51 11.94
CA LYS A 20 2.95 14.27 11.46
C LYS A 20 2.49 14.33 10.01
N VAL A 21 2.03 15.50 9.56
CA VAL A 21 1.31 15.65 8.28
C VAL A 21 2.19 16.15 7.14
N LEU A 22 3.15 17.05 7.43
CA LEU A 22 4.02 17.65 6.41
C LEU A 22 4.73 16.65 5.48
N PRO A 23 5.23 15.49 5.95
CA PRO A 23 5.88 14.53 5.08
C PRO A 23 4.98 13.96 3.96
N PHE A 24 3.67 14.05 4.13
CA PHE A 24 2.67 13.46 3.23
C PHE A 24 1.89 14.49 2.41
N LEU A 25 2.03 15.78 2.76
CA LEU A 25 1.39 16.88 2.01
C LEU A 25 2.23 17.28 0.81
N ASN A 26 1.53 17.54 -0.29
CA ASN A 26 2.09 18.12 -1.50
C ASN A 26 1.31 19.39 -1.87
N ASP A 27 1.98 20.40 -2.44
CA ASP A 27 1.33 21.63 -2.91
C ASP A 27 0.32 21.38 -4.01
N GLU A 28 0.51 20.32 -4.81
CA GLU A 28 -0.44 19.90 -5.87
C GLU A 28 -1.80 19.43 -5.33
N TYR A 29 -1.91 19.14 -4.02
CA TYR A 29 -3.18 18.75 -3.41
C TYR A 29 -4.10 19.93 -3.17
N PHE A 30 -3.57 21.14 -3.08
CA PHE A 30 -4.35 22.35 -2.90
C PHE A 30 -4.90 22.85 -4.24
N THR A 31 -6.14 23.30 -4.24
CA THR A 31 -6.83 23.73 -5.48
C THR A 31 -6.53 25.18 -5.81
N GLU A 32 -6.61 26.05 -4.81
CA GLU A 32 -6.40 27.50 -4.98
C GLU A 32 -4.92 27.85 -4.96
N ASN A 33 -4.52 28.82 -5.78
CA ASN A 33 -3.12 29.21 -5.88
C ASN A 33 -2.60 29.85 -4.58
N SER A 34 -3.45 30.63 -3.90
CA SER A 34 -3.16 31.21 -2.59
C SER A 34 -2.86 30.14 -1.53
N ASP A 35 -3.61 29.02 -1.51
CA ASP A 35 -3.41 27.91 -0.58
C ASP A 35 -2.06 27.22 -0.83
N LYS A 36 -1.70 26.99 -2.10
CA LYS A 36 -0.39 26.44 -2.51
C LYS A 36 0.75 27.33 -2.06
N ILE A 37 0.64 28.62 -2.27
CA ILE A 37 1.66 29.59 -1.88
C ILE A 37 1.88 29.55 -0.37
N ILE A 38 0.80 29.61 0.41
CA ILE A 38 0.87 29.60 1.87
C ILE A 38 1.47 28.27 2.36
N TYR A 39 1.02 27.14 1.82
CA TYR A 39 1.60 25.83 2.15
C TYR A 39 3.11 25.81 1.88
N ASN A 40 3.54 26.24 0.69
CA ASN A 40 4.96 26.27 0.32
C ASN A 40 5.80 27.16 1.26
N GLN A 41 5.26 28.32 1.67
CA GLN A 41 5.96 29.19 2.63
C GLN A 41 6.06 28.54 4.02
N ILE A 42 5.00 27.90 4.51
CA ILE A 42 5.01 27.18 5.77
C ILE A 42 6.04 26.03 5.71
N ASN A 43 5.97 25.21 4.68
CA ASN A 43 6.87 24.06 4.51
C ASN A 43 8.34 24.49 4.43
N ASN A 44 8.65 25.48 3.61
CA ASN A 44 10.01 26.02 3.48
C ASN A 44 10.54 26.60 4.79
N PHE A 45 9.69 27.32 5.54
CA PHE A 45 10.04 27.87 6.84
C PHE A 45 10.37 26.75 7.85
N ILE A 46 9.53 25.74 7.92
CA ILE A 46 9.73 24.59 8.83
C ILE A 46 11.00 23.82 8.47
N LEU A 47 11.25 23.57 7.18
CA LEU A 47 12.47 22.91 6.72
C LEU A 47 13.74 23.70 7.06
N LYS A 48 13.66 25.03 7.01
CA LYS A 48 14.81 25.91 7.25
C LYS A 48 15.09 26.14 8.73
N TYR A 49 14.04 26.32 9.55
CA TYR A 49 14.16 26.77 10.93
C TYR A 49 13.72 25.71 11.96
N ASN A 50 13.19 24.57 11.52
CA ASN A 50 12.66 23.49 12.36
C ASN A 50 11.66 23.98 13.43
N SER A 51 10.86 24.99 13.10
CA SER A 51 9.83 25.61 13.94
C SER A 51 8.69 26.13 13.11
N LEU A 52 7.51 26.26 13.71
CA LEU A 52 6.35 26.83 13.01
C LEU A 52 6.55 28.34 12.77
N PRO A 53 6.20 28.85 11.57
CA PRO A 53 6.19 30.29 11.31
C PRO A 53 5.03 30.96 12.07
N ASN A 54 5.28 32.11 12.62
CA ASN A 54 4.21 32.99 13.09
C ASN A 54 3.68 33.84 11.91
N LYS A 55 2.56 34.52 12.16
CA LYS A 55 1.91 35.37 11.15
C LYS A 55 2.86 36.43 10.55
N GLU A 56 3.69 37.05 11.41
CA GLU A 56 4.60 38.11 10.98
C GLU A 56 5.71 37.54 10.06
N ALA A 57 6.26 36.38 10.44
CA ALA A 57 7.28 35.71 9.63
C ALA A 57 6.72 35.33 8.26
N LEU A 58 5.51 34.76 8.21
CA LEU A 58 4.87 34.44 6.91
C LEU A 58 4.62 35.67 6.04
N ASN A 59 4.19 36.77 6.61
CA ASN A 59 4.00 38.02 5.87
C ASN A 59 5.32 38.54 5.27
N ILE A 60 6.44 38.38 5.99
CA ILE A 60 7.77 38.76 5.48
C ILE A 60 8.18 37.84 4.35
N GLU A 61 8.11 36.52 4.56
CA GLU A 61 8.48 35.53 3.54
C GLU A 61 7.60 35.69 2.26
N LEU A 62 6.31 36.00 2.40
CA LEU A 62 5.44 36.30 1.26
C LEU A 62 5.82 37.58 0.54
N SER A 63 6.29 38.61 1.23
CA SER A 63 6.69 39.87 0.61
C SER A 63 7.98 39.72 -0.21
N GLU A 64 8.81 38.72 0.11
CA GLU A 64 10.05 38.40 -0.60
C GLU A 64 9.80 37.39 -1.74
N ALA A 65 8.65 36.73 -1.76
CA ALA A 65 8.29 35.74 -2.75
C ALA A 65 7.98 36.37 -4.12
N LYS A 66 8.38 35.70 -5.19
CA LYS A 66 8.09 36.13 -6.57
C LYS A 66 6.69 35.67 -6.97
N ILE A 67 5.68 36.36 -6.50
CA ILE A 67 4.26 36.08 -6.76
C ILE A 67 3.58 37.29 -7.38
N THR A 68 2.39 37.10 -7.98
CA THR A 68 1.61 38.21 -8.53
C THR A 68 1.00 39.07 -7.43
N GLU A 69 0.65 40.33 -7.75
CA GLU A 69 -0.03 41.19 -6.75
C GLU A 69 -1.39 40.65 -6.30
N GLU A 70 -2.07 39.92 -7.18
CA GLU A 70 -3.35 39.28 -6.88
C GLU A 70 -3.18 38.14 -5.91
N ASP A 71 -2.28 37.19 -6.20
CA ASP A 71 -1.93 36.07 -5.32
C ASP A 71 -1.44 36.54 -3.95
N PHE A 72 -0.64 37.64 -3.93
CA PHE A 72 -0.19 38.22 -2.66
C PHE A 72 -1.35 38.72 -1.81
N LYS A 73 -2.30 39.47 -2.40
CA LYS A 73 -3.46 39.97 -1.67
C LYS A 73 -4.35 38.85 -1.15
N GLU A 74 -4.60 37.84 -1.97
CA GLU A 74 -5.38 36.67 -1.57
C GLU A 74 -4.71 35.89 -0.44
N SER A 75 -3.40 35.63 -0.53
CA SER A 75 -2.63 34.96 0.50
C SER A 75 -2.63 35.73 1.84
N ILE A 76 -2.47 37.06 1.81
CA ILE A 76 -2.56 37.90 3.02
C ILE A 76 -3.96 37.85 3.65
N ASN A 77 -5.01 37.87 2.82
CA ASN A 77 -6.39 37.78 3.32
C ASN A 77 -6.62 36.44 4.01
N LEU A 78 -6.16 35.34 3.39
CA LEU A 78 -6.29 33.99 3.93
C LEU A 78 -5.50 33.83 5.25
N ILE A 79 -4.25 34.33 5.31
CA ILE A 79 -3.48 34.35 6.58
C ILE A 79 -4.21 35.14 7.67
N ASN A 80 -4.81 36.28 7.32
CA ASN A 80 -5.58 37.06 8.28
C ASN A 80 -6.84 36.32 8.76
N GLU A 81 -7.48 35.54 7.91
CA GLU A 81 -8.65 34.73 8.23
C GLU A 81 -8.28 33.58 9.19
N ILE A 82 -7.30 32.77 8.82
CA ILE A 82 -6.87 31.60 9.61
C ILE A 82 -6.21 31.97 10.96
N SER A 83 -5.65 33.20 11.05
CA SER A 83 -5.03 33.69 12.30
C SER A 83 -6.02 34.33 13.26
N LYS A 84 -7.25 34.64 12.85
CA LYS A 84 -8.28 35.27 13.70
C LYS A 84 -9.21 34.29 14.40
N ASP A 85 -9.17 33.03 14.00
CA ASP A 85 -10.11 32.02 14.47
C ASP A 85 -9.54 31.32 15.69
N ASP A 86 -9.96 31.81 16.90
CA ASP A 86 -9.60 31.27 18.23
C ASP A 86 -10.44 30.02 18.60
N GLN A 87 -11.05 29.32 17.63
CA GLN A 87 -11.79 28.10 17.95
C GLN A 87 -10.87 27.00 18.49
N GLU A 88 -11.35 26.31 19.51
CA GLU A 88 -10.68 25.14 20.09
C GLU A 88 -10.23 24.16 19.00
N PHE A 89 -9.02 23.62 19.16
CA PHE A 89 -8.46 22.64 18.25
C PHE A 89 -9.41 21.46 18.11
N SER A 90 -9.69 21.08 16.88
CA SER A 90 -10.35 19.80 16.58
C SER A 90 -9.52 18.66 17.18
N ASP A 91 -10.17 17.57 17.57
CA ASP A 91 -9.47 16.35 17.99
C ASP A 91 -8.37 16.01 16.97
N LEU A 92 -7.15 15.80 17.48
CA LEU A 92 -5.98 15.55 16.67
C LEU A 92 -6.15 14.28 15.82
N SER A 93 -6.76 13.23 16.38
CA SER A 93 -7.04 11.99 15.64
C SER A 93 -7.95 12.25 14.45
N TRP A 94 -9.08 12.92 14.68
CA TRP A 94 -10.02 13.26 13.61
C TRP A 94 -9.36 14.12 12.54
N LEU A 95 -8.51 15.05 12.94
CA LEU A 95 -7.81 15.94 12.02
C LEU A 95 -6.81 15.19 11.16
N LEU A 96 -6.06 14.25 11.75
CA LEU A 96 -5.14 13.38 11.01
C LEU A 96 -5.89 12.51 10.01
N ASP A 97 -6.95 11.82 10.43
CA ASP A 97 -7.76 10.96 9.55
C ASP A 97 -8.37 11.75 8.39
N SER A 98 -8.90 12.97 8.69
CA SER A 98 -9.49 13.83 7.69
C SER A 98 -8.47 14.35 6.68
N THR A 99 -7.25 14.66 7.14
CA THR A 99 -6.15 15.11 6.28
C THR A 99 -5.60 13.97 5.43
N GLU A 100 -5.45 12.79 6.00
CA GLU A 100 -5.04 11.59 5.26
C GLU A 100 -6.01 11.30 4.12
N LYS A 101 -7.31 11.28 4.41
CA LYS A 101 -8.34 11.10 3.39
C LYS A 101 -8.27 12.18 2.30
N PHE A 102 -8.06 13.44 2.68
CA PHE A 102 -7.88 14.53 1.73
C PHE A 102 -6.68 14.27 0.81
N CYS A 103 -5.52 13.87 1.37
CA CYS A 103 -4.32 13.56 0.59
C CYS A 103 -4.56 12.39 -0.37
N GLN A 104 -5.21 11.31 0.10
CA GLN A 104 -5.57 10.16 -0.73
C GLN A 104 -6.48 10.53 -1.89
N ASP A 105 -7.55 11.27 -1.62
CA ASP A 105 -8.51 11.70 -2.64
C ASP A 105 -7.83 12.60 -3.70
N LYS A 106 -6.95 13.52 -3.28
CA LYS A 106 -6.22 14.41 -4.18
C LYS A 106 -5.13 13.69 -4.96
N ALA A 107 -4.39 12.77 -4.34
CA ALA A 107 -3.38 11.95 -5.01
C ALA A 107 -4.02 11.13 -6.14
N ILE A 108 -5.14 10.46 -5.86
CA ILE A 108 -5.89 9.68 -6.86
C ILE A 108 -6.40 10.59 -7.98
N TYR A 109 -6.98 11.74 -7.63
CA TYR A 109 -7.47 12.69 -8.63
C TYR A 109 -6.36 13.16 -9.57
N ASN A 110 -5.20 13.57 -9.01
CA ASN A 110 -4.05 14.04 -9.78
C ASN A 110 -3.49 12.93 -10.67
N ALA A 111 -3.36 11.71 -10.15
CA ALA A 111 -2.89 10.54 -10.91
C ALA A 111 -3.82 10.21 -12.09
N VAL A 112 -5.13 10.33 -11.93
CA VAL A 112 -6.11 10.14 -13.02
C VAL A 112 -5.96 11.24 -14.07
N VAL A 113 -5.84 12.52 -13.66
CA VAL A 113 -5.65 13.64 -14.58
C VAL A 113 -4.35 13.49 -15.36
N GLU A 114 -3.27 13.13 -14.70
CA GLU A 114 -1.98 12.86 -15.33
C GLU A 114 -2.07 11.68 -16.32
N SER A 115 -2.72 10.60 -15.93
CA SER A 115 -2.94 9.43 -16.81
C SER A 115 -3.72 9.81 -18.08
N ILE A 116 -4.74 10.63 -17.95
CA ILE A 116 -5.50 11.16 -19.10
C ILE A 116 -4.59 12.03 -20.00
N SER A 117 -3.79 12.90 -19.40
CA SER A 117 -2.84 13.73 -20.13
C SER A 117 -1.81 12.92 -20.93
N ILE A 118 -1.33 11.80 -20.37
CA ILE A 118 -0.44 10.86 -21.06
C ILE A 118 -1.15 10.20 -22.25
N LEU A 119 -2.43 9.85 -22.10
CA LEU A 119 -3.21 9.19 -23.15
C LEU A 119 -3.58 10.14 -24.30
N ASP A 120 -3.94 11.37 -23.98
CA ASP A 120 -4.44 12.37 -24.94
C ASP A 120 -3.31 13.06 -25.73
N ASN A 121 -2.07 13.04 -25.22
CA ASN A 121 -0.95 13.71 -25.87
C ASN A 121 -0.03 12.69 -26.60
N PRO A 122 -0.19 12.50 -27.94
CA PRO A 122 0.65 11.58 -28.72
C PRO A 122 2.14 11.94 -28.74
N LYS A 123 2.50 13.15 -28.31
CA LYS A 123 3.87 13.66 -28.22
C LYS A 123 4.40 13.68 -26.79
N SER A 124 3.66 13.13 -25.84
CA SER A 124 4.15 12.99 -24.47
C SER A 124 5.38 12.11 -24.47
N THR A 125 6.42 12.55 -23.77
CA THR A 125 7.63 11.74 -23.53
C THR A 125 7.40 10.65 -22.48
N ALA A 126 6.28 10.71 -21.75
CA ALA A 126 5.91 9.72 -20.76
C ALA A 126 5.32 8.47 -21.45
N ASP A 127 5.86 7.31 -21.10
CA ASP A 127 5.39 6.01 -21.62
C ASP A 127 4.02 5.69 -20.98
N LYS A 128 3.09 5.19 -21.80
CA LYS A 128 1.79 4.68 -21.32
C LYS A 128 1.92 3.58 -20.27
N ASN A 129 3.04 2.86 -20.29
CA ASN A 129 3.38 1.85 -19.31
C ASN A 129 3.65 2.42 -17.90
N ALA A 130 3.83 3.73 -17.76
CA ALA A 130 3.97 4.39 -16.45
C ALA A 130 2.63 4.59 -15.71
N ILE A 131 1.50 4.51 -16.42
CA ILE A 131 0.17 4.75 -15.83
C ILE A 131 -0.13 3.81 -14.64
N PRO A 132 0.14 2.48 -14.70
CA PRO A 132 -0.08 1.62 -13.54
C PRO A 132 0.73 2.03 -12.32
N ASP A 133 1.98 2.47 -12.50
CA ASP A 133 2.85 2.90 -11.40
C ASP A 133 2.34 4.21 -10.79
N ILE A 134 1.97 5.20 -11.62
CA ILE A 134 1.37 6.47 -11.18
C ILE A 134 0.10 6.23 -10.32
N LEU A 135 -0.78 5.35 -10.77
CA LEU A 135 -2.00 5.01 -10.02
C LEU A 135 -1.69 4.19 -8.75
N SER A 136 -0.71 3.30 -8.79
CA SER A 136 -0.28 2.50 -7.65
C SER A 136 0.32 3.40 -6.55
N ASP A 137 1.17 4.36 -6.93
CA ASP A 137 1.78 5.31 -6.01
C ASP A 137 0.72 6.19 -5.34
N ALA A 138 -0.27 6.67 -6.10
CA ALA A 138 -1.38 7.44 -5.56
C ALA A 138 -2.24 6.65 -4.56
N LEU A 139 -2.44 5.35 -4.80
CA LEU A 139 -3.19 4.46 -3.90
C LEU A 139 -2.39 4.09 -2.65
N SER A 140 -1.07 4.26 -2.64
CA SER A 140 -0.21 3.93 -1.51
C SER A 140 -0.07 5.06 -0.49
N VAL A 141 -0.68 6.22 -0.72
CA VAL A 141 -0.63 7.36 0.21
C VAL A 141 -1.30 6.97 1.54
N SER A 142 -0.52 6.93 2.61
CA SER A 142 -0.99 6.62 3.97
C SER A 142 -0.15 7.36 4.99
N PHE A 143 -0.80 7.88 6.04
CA PHE A 143 -0.15 8.52 7.18
C PHE A 143 0.24 7.52 8.26
N ASP A 144 0.51 6.28 7.87
CA ASP A 144 0.94 5.28 8.85
C ASP A 144 2.23 5.74 9.54
N PRO A 145 2.16 6.13 10.82
CA PRO A 145 3.34 6.59 11.57
C PRO A 145 4.31 5.43 11.87
N HIS A 146 3.88 4.19 11.61
CA HIS A 146 4.64 2.98 11.91
C HIS A 146 5.47 2.53 10.70
N VAL A 147 6.10 3.47 9.99
CA VAL A 147 7.13 3.12 8.99
C VAL A 147 8.39 2.70 9.73
N GLY A 148 8.46 1.42 10.01
CA GLY A 148 9.57 0.85 10.76
C GLY A 148 9.18 0.40 12.17
N HIS A 149 10.19 0.11 12.98
CA HIS A 149 10.03 -0.40 14.33
C HIS A 149 11.03 0.34 15.21
N ASP A 150 10.54 1.07 16.23
CA ASP A 150 11.43 1.66 17.23
C ASP A 150 11.97 0.57 18.14
N TYR A 151 13.30 0.42 18.14
CA TYR A 151 13.92 -0.70 18.84
C TYR A 151 13.77 -0.61 20.36
N ILE A 152 13.68 0.56 20.93
CA ILE A 152 13.57 0.76 22.39
C ILE A 152 12.09 0.84 22.81
N ASP A 153 11.33 1.71 22.16
CA ASP A 153 9.95 2.02 22.57
C ASP A 153 9.00 0.84 22.31
N ASP A 154 9.18 0.11 21.19
CA ASP A 154 8.37 -1.06 20.84
C ASP A 154 8.89 -2.38 21.48
N SER A 155 9.66 -2.29 22.55
CA SER A 155 10.23 -3.49 23.20
C SER A 155 9.17 -4.45 23.76
N SER A 156 8.04 -3.93 24.22
CA SER A 156 6.92 -4.71 24.72
C SER A 156 6.24 -5.50 23.61
N ASP A 157 5.98 -4.85 22.47
CA ASP A 157 5.35 -5.49 21.30
C ASP A 157 6.23 -6.60 20.73
N ARG A 158 7.57 -6.40 20.75
CA ARG A 158 8.51 -7.45 20.35
C ARG A 158 8.51 -8.62 21.31
N PHE A 159 8.41 -8.38 22.61
CA PHE A 159 8.32 -9.45 23.59
C PHE A 159 7.08 -10.32 23.34
N ASP A 160 5.93 -9.69 23.12
CA ASP A 160 4.67 -10.38 22.80
C ASP A 160 4.76 -11.13 21.48
N TYR A 161 5.41 -10.56 20.47
CA TYR A 161 5.67 -11.22 19.20
C TYR A 161 6.52 -12.49 19.38
N TYR A 162 7.57 -12.48 20.21
CA TYR A 162 8.41 -13.65 20.46
C TYR A 162 7.67 -14.80 21.16
N HIS A 163 6.62 -14.48 21.90
CA HIS A 163 5.81 -15.47 22.64
C HIS A 163 4.53 -15.87 21.89
N ARG A 164 4.25 -15.24 20.74
CA ARG A 164 3.12 -15.59 19.91
C ARG A 164 3.36 -16.93 19.23
N ILE A 165 2.36 -17.81 19.29
CA ILE A 165 2.38 -19.07 18.53
C ILE A 165 2.17 -18.70 17.05
N GLU A 166 3.19 -18.90 16.23
CA GLU A 166 3.15 -18.66 14.80
C GLU A 166 2.30 -19.74 14.13
N GLU A 167 1.26 -19.34 13.43
CA GLU A 167 0.50 -20.24 12.56
C GLU A 167 1.35 -20.63 11.35
N ARG A 168 1.47 -21.94 11.12
CA ARG A 168 2.21 -22.51 10.00
C ARG A 168 1.29 -23.31 9.09
N ILE A 169 1.62 -23.34 7.82
CA ILE A 169 0.91 -24.15 6.83
C ILE A 169 1.63 -25.51 6.78
N PRO A 170 1.05 -26.58 7.32
CA PRO A 170 1.70 -27.87 7.35
C PRO A 170 1.82 -28.48 5.94
N PHE A 171 2.89 -29.23 5.74
CA PHE A 171 2.99 -30.12 4.57
C PHE A 171 2.14 -31.37 4.77
N ASP A 172 1.69 -31.98 3.70
CA ASP A 172 1.13 -33.33 3.71
C ASP A 172 2.25 -34.41 3.76
N LEU A 173 3.32 -34.11 4.48
CA LEU A 173 4.51 -34.94 4.61
C LEU A 173 5.10 -34.78 6.02
N ASP A 174 4.90 -35.76 6.88
CA ASP A 174 5.31 -35.73 8.29
C ASP A 174 6.79 -35.40 8.49
N TYR A 175 7.64 -35.89 7.62
CA TYR A 175 9.07 -35.61 7.70
C TYR A 175 9.38 -34.11 7.55
N PHE A 176 8.75 -33.45 6.60
CA PHE A 176 8.93 -32.00 6.39
C PHE A 176 8.32 -31.21 7.56
N ASN A 177 7.14 -31.60 8.05
CA ASN A 177 6.54 -30.95 9.23
C ASN A 177 7.46 -31.04 10.46
N ARG A 178 8.14 -32.19 10.65
CA ARG A 178 9.09 -32.35 11.76
C ARG A 178 10.30 -31.43 11.61
N ILE A 179 10.89 -31.33 10.41
CA ILE A 179 12.08 -30.50 10.15
C ILE A 179 11.70 -29.00 10.29
N THR A 180 10.57 -28.59 9.74
CA THR A 180 10.10 -27.19 9.72
C THR A 180 9.35 -26.81 11.00
N LYS A 181 9.25 -27.69 11.99
CA LYS A 181 8.51 -27.46 13.25
C LYS A 181 7.04 -27.08 13.03
N GLY A 182 6.37 -27.78 12.11
CA GLY A 182 4.94 -27.63 11.88
C GLY A 182 4.53 -27.10 10.51
N GLY A 183 5.48 -26.81 9.61
CA GLY A 183 5.15 -26.38 8.24
C GLY A 183 5.81 -25.08 7.82
N LEU A 184 5.25 -24.46 6.80
CA LEU A 184 5.73 -23.19 6.25
C LEU A 184 5.24 -22.01 7.10
N PRO A 185 6.14 -21.16 7.61
CA PRO A 185 5.74 -19.94 8.31
C PRO A 185 5.16 -18.90 7.34
N GLN A 186 4.26 -18.06 7.84
CA GLN A 186 3.70 -16.96 7.06
C GLN A 186 4.74 -15.87 6.76
N LYS A 187 4.53 -15.10 5.70
CA LYS A 187 5.39 -13.97 5.29
C LYS A 187 6.86 -14.36 5.09
N THR A 188 7.14 -15.59 4.62
CA THR A 188 8.50 -16.07 4.38
C THR A 188 8.69 -16.51 2.93
N LEU A 189 9.92 -16.36 2.44
CA LEU A 189 10.37 -16.93 1.18
C LEU A 189 10.96 -18.33 1.44
N ASN A 190 10.34 -19.35 0.88
CA ASN A 190 10.81 -20.74 0.96
C ASN A 190 11.30 -21.21 -0.42
N ILE A 191 12.50 -21.74 -0.51
CA ILE A 191 13.12 -22.15 -1.77
C ILE A 191 13.32 -23.66 -1.77
N CYS A 192 12.71 -24.35 -2.76
CA CYS A 192 12.96 -25.75 -3.03
C CYS A 192 14.12 -25.89 -4.02
N LEU A 193 15.26 -26.39 -3.54
CA LEU A 193 16.44 -26.62 -4.35
C LEU A 193 16.61 -28.11 -4.65
N ALA A 194 16.65 -28.46 -5.94
CA ALA A 194 16.90 -29.82 -6.38
C ALA A 194 17.56 -29.81 -7.78
N GLY A 195 18.31 -30.85 -8.09
CA GLY A 195 18.89 -31.06 -9.43
C GLY A 195 17.83 -31.29 -10.51
N THR A 196 18.27 -31.30 -11.75
CA THR A 196 17.39 -31.57 -12.90
C THR A 196 16.84 -33.01 -12.83
N GLY A 197 15.55 -33.19 -13.05
CA GLY A 197 14.89 -34.50 -13.07
C GLY A 197 14.60 -35.13 -11.69
N VAL A 198 14.99 -34.50 -10.59
CA VAL A 198 14.79 -35.02 -9.21
C VAL A 198 13.35 -34.91 -8.73
N GLY A 199 12.49 -34.15 -9.41
CA GLY A 199 11.08 -34.01 -9.06
C GLY A 199 10.70 -32.67 -8.41
N LYS A 200 11.52 -31.62 -8.51
CA LYS A 200 11.24 -30.29 -7.95
C LYS A 200 9.83 -29.78 -8.30
N SER A 201 9.45 -29.82 -9.58
CA SER A 201 8.14 -29.35 -10.02
C SER A 201 6.99 -30.23 -9.52
N LEU A 202 7.22 -31.55 -9.35
CA LEU A 202 6.24 -32.45 -8.73
C LEU A 202 6.04 -32.14 -7.26
N PHE A 203 7.13 -31.88 -6.55
CA PHE A 203 7.08 -31.47 -5.14
C PHE A 203 6.30 -30.14 -4.98
N MET A 204 6.55 -29.14 -5.85
CA MET A 204 5.82 -27.89 -5.82
C MET A 204 4.31 -28.06 -6.12
N CYS A 205 3.95 -28.93 -7.07
CA CYS A 205 2.56 -29.28 -7.36
C CYS A 205 1.91 -29.99 -6.16
N HIS A 206 2.65 -30.91 -5.48
CA HIS A 206 2.16 -31.56 -4.28
C HIS A 206 1.92 -30.57 -3.12
N VAL A 207 2.84 -29.63 -2.88
CA VAL A 207 2.64 -28.57 -1.89
C VAL A 207 1.42 -27.71 -2.22
N ALA A 208 1.22 -27.34 -3.50
CA ALA A 208 0.05 -26.60 -3.94
C ALA A 208 -1.26 -27.37 -3.65
N SER A 209 -1.29 -28.68 -3.98
CA SER A 209 -2.42 -29.57 -3.71
C SER A 209 -2.71 -29.67 -2.20
N SER A 210 -1.66 -29.82 -1.39
CA SER A 210 -1.78 -29.89 0.06
C SER A 210 -2.34 -28.58 0.65
N CYS A 211 -1.91 -27.43 0.16
CA CYS A 211 -2.46 -26.13 0.58
C CYS A 211 -3.95 -26.00 0.22
N LEU A 212 -4.35 -26.43 -0.98
CA LEU A 212 -5.76 -26.41 -1.40
C LEU A 212 -6.63 -27.27 -0.49
N THR A 213 -6.18 -28.49 -0.10
CA THR A 213 -6.95 -29.35 0.80
C THR A 213 -7.09 -28.78 2.21
N GLN A 214 -6.25 -27.82 2.57
CA GLN A 214 -6.28 -27.07 3.84
C GLN A 214 -7.06 -25.74 3.75
N ASN A 215 -7.84 -25.51 2.71
CA ASN A 215 -8.58 -24.27 2.44
C ASN A 215 -7.69 -23.03 2.29
N GLN A 216 -6.45 -23.20 1.83
CA GLN A 216 -5.56 -22.08 1.52
C GLN A 216 -5.70 -21.67 0.06
N ASN A 217 -5.69 -20.37 -0.21
CA ASN A 217 -5.60 -19.86 -1.57
C ASN A 217 -4.19 -20.03 -2.12
N VAL A 218 -4.06 -20.58 -3.34
CA VAL A 218 -2.78 -20.83 -3.97
C VAL A 218 -2.70 -20.10 -5.32
N LEU A 219 -1.67 -19.27 -5.48
CA LEU A 219 -1.27 -18.74 -6.78
C LEU A 219 -0.02 -19.50 -7.25
N TYR A 220 -0.14 -20.24 -8.35
CA TYR A 220 0.98 -20.96 -8.96
C TYR A 220 1.42 -20.25 -10.25
N ILE A 221 2.68 -19.77 -10.29
CA ILE A 221 3.25 -19.11 -11.45
C ILE A 221 4.29 -20.04 -12.07
N THR A 222 4.12 -20.38 -13.35
CA THR A 222 5.06 -21.22 -14.12
C THR A 222 5.69 -20.41 -15.25
N LEU A 223 7.03 -20.54 -15.39
CA LEU A 223 7.80 -19.91 -16.47
C LEU A 223 8.47 -20.93 -17.39
N GLU A 224 8.39 -22.23 -17.05
CA GLU A 224 9.04 -23.30 -17.80
C GLU A 224 8.02 -24.26 -18.46
N MET A 225 6.94 -24.56 -17.75
CA MET A 225 5.92 -25.52 -18.20
C MET A 225 4.62 -24.81 -18.53
N ALA A 226 3.84 -25.34 -19.49
CA ALA A 226 2.50 -24.89 -19.75
C ALA A 226 1.60 -25.03 -18.48
N GLU A 227 0.68 -24.11 -18.28
CA GLU A 227 -0.21 -24.08 -17.11
C GLU A 227 -1.09 -25.34 -17.02
N GLU A 228 -1.52 -25.87 -18.17
CA GLU A 228 -2.30 -27.10 -18.25
C GLU A 228 -1.51 -28.31 -17.74
N LYS A 229 -0.18 -28.32 -17.95
CA LYS A 229 0.69 -29.40 -17.45
C LYS A 229 0.93 -29.31 -15.95
N ILE A 230 0.86 -28.12 -15.38
CA ILE A 230 0.86 -27.91 -13.92
C ILE A 230 -0.49 -28.36 -13.36
N ALA A 231 -1.60 -27.93 -13.99
CA ALA A 231 -2.94 -28.33 -13.57
C ALA A 231 -3.13 -29.86 -13.60
N GLU A 232 -2.69 -30.53 -14.66
CA GLU A 232 -2.69 -31.98 -14.79
C GLU A 232 -2.01 -32.68 -13.61
N ARG A 233 -0.88 -32.19 -13.14
CA ARG A 233 -0.16 -32.73 -11.99
C ARG A 233 -0.88 -32.48 -10.66
N ILE A 234 -1.48 -31.30 -10.52
CA ILE A 234 -2.27 -30.95 -9.35
C ILE A 234 -3.54 -31.80 -9.30
N ASP A 235 -4.23 -31.96 -10.44
CA ASP A 235 -5.44 -32.79 -10.55
C ASP A 235 -5.13 -34.26 -10.24
N ALA A 236 -4.07 -34.81 -10.81
CA ALA A 236 -3.64 -36.18 -10.53
C ALA A 236 -3.42 -36.42 -9.03
N ASN A 237 -2.82 -35.43 -8.34
CA ASN A 237 -2.59 -35.48 -6.90
C ASN A 237 -3.90 -35.36 -6.11
N LEU A 238 -4.74 -34.36 -6.40
CA LEU A 238 -6.00 -34.11 -5.69
C LEU A 238 -7.04 -35.21 -5.91
N LEU A 239 -7.04 -35.84 -7.09
CA LEU A 239 -8.01 -36.86 -7.47
C LEU A 239 -7.54 -38.29 -7.13
N ASP A 240 -6.30 -38.41 -6.63
CA ASP A 240 -5.64 -39.67 -6.32
C ASP A 240 -5.67 -40.67 -7.52
N ILE A 241 -5.19 -40.20 -8.67
CA ILE A 241 -5.11 -40.99 -9.91
C ILE A 241 -3.78 -40.74 -10.62
N SER A 242 -3.33 -41.70 -11.41
CA SER A 242 -2.14 -41.48 -12.23
C SER A 242 -2.40 -40.45 -13.33
N ILE A 243 -1.34 -39.80 -13.86
CA ILE A 243 -1.46 -38.88 -14.98
C ILE A 243 -1.97 -39.62 -16.23
N ASP A 244 -1.56 -40.86 -16.44
CA ASP A 244 -2.01 -41.67 -17.58
C ASP A 244 -3.51 -42.01 -17.50
N ASP A 245 -4.00 -42.29 -16.28
CA ASP A 245 -5.41 -42.55 -16.03
C ASP A 245 -6.24 -41.26 -16.15
N LEU A 246 -5.67 -40.11 -15.84
CA LEU A 246 -6.36 -38.82 -15.96
C LEU A 246 -6.77 -38.58 -17.43
N HIS A 247 -5.90 -38.88 -18.38
CA HIS A 247 -6.20 -38.75 -19.83
C HIS A 247 -7.32 -39.64 -20.32
N SER A 248 -7.57 -40.77 -19.66
CA SER A 248 -8.62 -41.70 -19.99
C SER A 248 -9.90 -41.52 -19.16
N LEU A 249 -9.91 -40.57 -18.19
CA LEU A 249 -11.04 -40.37 -17.28
C LEU A 249 -12.23 -39.77 -18.03
N PRO A 250 -13.45 -40.37 -17.93
CA PRO A 250 -14.65 -39.81 -18.52
C PRO A 250 -14.98 -38.44 -17.85
N LYS A 251 -15.41 -37.48 -18.70
CA LYS A 251 -15.69 -36.11 -18.26
C LYS A 251 -16.65 -36.05 -17.06
N ASP A 252 -17.70 -36.85 -17.06
CA ASP A 252 -18.72 -36.90 -15.99
C ASP A 252 -18.10 -37.30 -14.62
N LEU A 253 -17.10 -38.21 -14.66
CA LEU A 253 -16.38 -38.60 -13.43
C LEU A 253 -15.41 -37.52 -12.98
N TYR A 254 -14.72 -36.85 -13.91
CA TYR A 254 -13.86 -35.73 -13.63
C TYR A 254 -14.64 -34.60 -12.98
N ASP A 255 -15.73 -34.14 -13.60
CA ASP A 255 -16.60 -33.09 -13.10
C ASP A 255 -17.17 -33.43 -11.71
N LYS A 256 -17.55 -34.68 -11.47
CA LYS A 256 -18.03 -35.15 -10.16
C LYS A 256 -16.95 -35.05 -9.08
N LYS A 257 -15.71 -35.44 -9.40
CA LYS A 257 -14.57 -35.38 -8.48
C LYS A 257 -14.21 -33.92 -8.15
N ILE A 258 -14.12 -33.05 -9.17
CA ILE A 258 -13.85 -31.61 -8.99
C ILE A 258 -14.96 -30.92 -8.17
N ASN A 259 -16.23 -31.21 -8.45
CA ASN A 259 -17.34 -30.67 -7.68
C ASN A 259 -17.33 -31.13 -6.22
N ASN A 260 -16.83 -32.31 -5.93
CA ASN A 260 -16.67 -32.77 -4.55
C ASN A 260 -15.52 -32.00 -3.84
N LEU A 261 -14.41 -31.78 -4.53
CA LEU A 261 -13.31 -30.95 -4.01
C LEU A 261 -13.79 -29.52 -3.72
N SER A 262 -14.50 -28.89 -4.64
CA SER A 262 -15.02 -27.52 -4.47
C SER A 262 -15.99 -27.35 -3.29
N LYS A 263 -16.57 -28.43 -2.78
CA LYS A 263 -17.43 -28.42 -1.57
C LYS A 263 -16.63 -28.56 -0.28
N THR A 264 -15.46 -29.18 -0.35
CA THR A 264 -14.57 -29.40 0.79
C THR A 264 -13.50 -28.31 0.92
N THR A 265 -13.16 -27.66 -0.21
CA THR A 265 -12.27 -26.50 -0.27
C THR A 265 -13.13 -25.25 -0.53
N LYS A 266 -13.43 -24.49 0.50
CA LYS A 266 -14.18 -23.21 0.37
C LYS A 266 -13.21 -22.05 0.31
#